data_7972ab5d6d6320da2eeeb6c1ab089383
#
_entry.id   7972ab5d6d6320da2eeeb6c1ab089383
#
_cell.length_a   1.000
_cell.length_b   1.000
_cell.length_c   1.000
_cell.angle_alpha   90.00
_cell.angle_beta   90.00
_cell.angle_gamma   90.00
#
_symmetry.space_group_name_H-M   'P 1'
#
loop_
_entity.id
_entity.type
_entity.pdbx_description
1 polymer ?
#
loop_
_entity_poly.entity_id
_entity_poly.type
_entity_poly.pdbx_seq_one_letter_code
_entity_poly.pdbx_strand_id
1 'polypeptide(L)'
;MKFDNEKLLAIEHTGSPLLVTAGPGSGKTRVITERIKFLMKTGLKPSEILCLTFSEKAANQLKERLQEDESIKEKIDISEMQISTYHSFCRNFLIDNTESTGLGMKGGILDRPMFLVWGVQNIDKFKFDDHVEIGNNAAELIEKMIDGISVFNDELITPEELQKYVDGKLKDPETMNDVEEF
;
A
#
# COMPACT_ATOMS: atom_id res chain seq x y z
N MET A 1 -7.25 -12.35 -33.18
CA MET A 1 -5.95 -11.62 -33.22
C MET A 1 -4.94 -12.47 -32.46
N LYS A 2 -3.87 -12.92 -33.10
CA LYS A 2 -2.89 -13.81 -32.46
C LYS A 2 -1.96 -12.98 -31.56
N PHE A 3 -1.55 -13.55 -30.42
CA PHE A 3 -0.47 -13.01 -29.60
C PHE A 3 0.88 -13.30 -30.27
N ASP A 4 1.83 -12.38 -30.09
CA ASP A 4 3.23 -12.65 -30.41
C ASP A 4 3.87 -13.60 -29.39
N ASN A 5 5.05 -14.13 -29.71
CA ASN A 5 5.71 -15.13 -28.88
C ASN A 5 6.06 -14.61 -27.48
N GLU A 6 6.43 -13.32 -27.35
CA GLU A 6 6.79 -12.73 -26.06
C GLU A 6 5.57 -12.64 -25.12
N LYS A 7 4.40 -12.26 -25.69
CA LYS A 7 3.14 -12.24 -24.92
C LYS A 7 2.69 -13.64 -24.54
N LEU A 8 2.84 -14.63 -25.42
CA LEU A 8 2.54 -16.03 -25.10
C LEU A 8 3.42 -16.53 -23.95
N LEU A 9 4.73 -16.26 -23.98
CA LEU A 9 5.63 -16.59 -22.90
C LEU A 9 5.19 -15.95 -21.58
N ALA A 10 4.77 -14.68 -21.59
CA ALA A 10 4.28 -14.01 -20.38
C ALA A 10 2.95 -14.60 -19.87
N ILE A 11 2.06 -15.02 -20.76
CA ILE A 11 0.77 -15.62 -20.41
C ILE A 11 0.96 -17.00 -19.78
N GLU A 12 1.83 -17.82 -20.36
CA GLU A 12 1.98 -19.25 -20.04
C GLU A 12 3.08 -19.53 -19.01
N HIS A 13 3.81 -18.50 -18.59
CA HIS A 13 4.92 -18.65 -17.62
C HIS A 13 4.45 -19.26 -16.30
N THR A 14 5.19 -20.24 -15.78
CA THR A 14 4.94 -20.91 -14.50
C THR A 14 6.23 -21.16 -13.74
N GLY A 15 6.13 -21.32 -12.44
CA GLY A 15 7.21 -21.89 -11.59
C GLY A 15 8.21 -20.88 -11.04
N SER A 16 8.29 -19.64 -11.53
CA SER A 16 9.20 -18.62 -11.00
C SER A 16 8.62 -17.21 -11.12
N PRO A 17 9.13 -16.22 -10.37
CA PRO A 17 8.77 -14.82 -10.60
C PRO A 17 9.11 -14.37 -12.02
N LEU A 18 8.20 -13.59 -12.63
CA LEU A 18 8.36 -13.02 -13.97
C LEU A 18 8.18 -11.51 -13.91
N LEU A 19 9.17 -10.77 -14.40
CA LEU A 19 9.06 -9.34 -14.64
C LEU A 19 8.75 -9.10 -16.12
N VAL A 20 7.65 -8.39 -16.40
CA VAL A 20 7.27 -8.00 -17.76
C VAL A 20 7.35 -6.48 -17.89
N THR A 21 8.25 -5.99 -18.73
CA THR A 21 8.36 -4.58 -19.07
C THR A 21 7.68 -4.30 -20.40
N ALA A 22 6.79 -3.31 -20.45
CA ALA A 22 6.03 -3.02 -21.65
C ALA A 22 5.59 -1.55 -21.72
N GLY A 23 5.73 -0.94 -22.88
CA GLY A 23 5.33 0.45 -23.14
C GLY A 23 3.82 0.69 -23.09
N PRO A 24 3.37 1.95 -23.12
CA PRO A 24 1.95 2.29 -23.27
C PRO A 24 1.38 1.67 -24.55
N GLY A 25 0.12 1.20 -24.50
CA GLY A 25 -0.54 0.63 -25.68
C GLY A 25 -0.10 -0.76 -26.12
N SER A 26 0.91 -1.37 -25.50
CA SER A 26 1.44 -2.71 -25.85
C SER A 26 0.46 -3.87 -25.58
N GLY A 27 -0.65 -3.61 -24.86
CA GLY A 27 -1.64 -4.63 -24.55
C GLY A 27 -1.41 -5.32 -23.19
N LYS A 28 -0.71 -4.69 -22.23
CA LYS A 28 -0.46 -5.24 -20.87
C LYS A 28 -1.72 -5.81 -20.21
N THR A 29 -2.80 -5.05 -20.19
CA THR A 29 -4.06 -5.50 -19.56
C THR A 29 -4.61 -6.75 -20.23
N ARG A 30 -4.46 -6.86 -21.55
CA ARG A 30 -4.90 -8.05 -22.28
C ARG A 30 -4.05 -9.27 -21.93
N VAL A 31 -2.74 -9.10 -21.80
CA VAL A 31 -1.84 -10.17 -21.35
C VAL A 31 -2.22 -10.64 -19.95
N ILE A 32 -2.51 -9.72 -19.02
CA ILE A 32 -2.96 -10.06 -17.66
C ILE A 32 -4.28 -10.84 -17.71
N THR A 33 -5.26 -10.40 -18.48
CA THR A 33 -6.55 -11.10 -18.63
C THR A 33 -6.35 -12.52 -19.14
N GLU A 34 -5.55 -12.70 -20.19
CA GLU A 34 -5.29 -14.03 -20.75
C GLU A 34 -4.45 -14.91 -19.80
N ARG A 35 -3.54 -14.31 -19.04
CA ARG A 35 -2.79 -15.03 -18.01
C ARG A 35 -3.71 -15.56 -16.92
N ILE A 36 -4.64 -14.75 -16.44
CA ILE A 36 -5.65 -15.19 -15.45
C ILE A 36 -6.43 -16.39 -16.00
N LYS A 37 -6.90 -16.29 -17.25
CA LYS A 37 -7.60 -17.41 -17.92
C LYS A 37 -6.73 -18.65 -18.06
N PHE A 38 -5.47 -18.49 -18.39
CA PHE A 38 -4.52 -19.59 -18.47
C PHE A 38 -4.35 -20.27 -17.10
N LEU A 39 -4.12 -19.50 -16.03
CA LEU A 39 -3.98 -20.02 -14.67
C LEU A 39 -5.23 -20.81 -14.23
N MET A 40 -6.41 -20.31 -14.50
CA MET A 40 -7.66 -21.04 -14.23
C MET A 40 -7.79 -22.33 -15.04
N LYS A 41 -7.37 -22.31 -16.32
CA LYS A 41 -7.34 -23.52 -17.16
C LYS A 41 -6.35 -24.57 -16.68
N THR A 42 -5.28 -24.15 -16.01
CA THR A 42 -4.31 -25.07 -15.38
C THR A 42 -4.77 -25.62 -14.04
N GLY A 43 -5.96 -25.23 -13.58
CA GLY A 43 -6.62 -25.79 -12.41
C GLY A 43 -6.62 -24.91 -11.18
N LEU A 44 -6.06 -23.69 -11.22
CA LEU A 44 -6.17 -22.75 -10.11
C LEU A 44 -7.62 -22.25 -9.97
N LYS A 45 -8.09 -22.17 -8.73
CA LYS A 45 -9.40 -21.59 -8.41
C LYS A 45 -9.31 -20.07 -8.42
N PRO A 46 -10.41 -19.35 -8.68
CA PRO A 46 -10.44 -17.89 -8.58
C PRO A 46 -9.93 -17.37 -7.23
N SER A 47 -10.29 -18.01 -6.13
CA SER A 47 -9.85 -17.67 -4.77
C SER A 47 -8.33 -17.81 -4.53
N GLU A 48 -7.63 -18.52 -5.40
CA GLU A 48 -6.16 -18.69 -5.34
C GLU A 48 -5.41 -17.66 -6.19
N ILE A 49 -6.13 -16.75 -6.87
CA ILE A 49 -5.55 -15.73 -7.73
C ILE A 49 -5.72 -14.35 -7.10
N LEU A 50 -4.60 -13.71 -6.81
CA LEU A 50 -4.52 -12.33 -6.37
C LEU A 50 -4.03 -11.45 -7.52
N CYS A 51 -4.80 -10.43 -7.87
CA CYS A 51 -4.41 -9.43 -8.86
C CYS A 51 -4.43 -8.04 -8.24
N LEU A 52 -3.27 -7.41 -8.15
CA LEU A 52 -3.09 -6.09 -7.58
C LEU A 52 -2.86 -5.05 -8.67
N THR A 53 -3.52 -3.91 -8.53
CA THR A 53 -3.42 -2.77 -9.44
C THR A 53 -3.03 -1.51 -8.68
N PHE A 54 -2.58 -0.49 -9.42
CA PHE A 54 -2.29 0.81 -8.82
C PHE A 54 -3.55 1.64 -8.53
N SER A 55 -4.62 1.49 -9.31
CA SER A 55 -5.83 2.30 -9.17
C SER A 55 -7.10 1.45 -9.15
N GLU A 56 -8.11 1.93 -8.42
CA GLU A 56 -9.45 1.31 -8.38
C GLU A 56 -10.07 1.22 -9.79
N LYS A 57 -9.85 2.24 -10.62
CA LYS A 57 -10.31 2.23 -12.02
C LYS A 57 -9.73 1.05 -12.80
N ALA A 58 -8.44 0.77 -12.64
CA ALA A 58 -7.79 -0.36 -13.31
C ALA A 58 -8.31 -1.70 -12.78
N ALA A 59 -8.51 -1.81 -11.46
CA ALA A 59 -9.10 -3.00 -10.84
C ALA A 59 -10.50 -3.29 -11.38
N ASN A 60 -11.35 -2.27 -11.43
CA ASN A 60 -12.73 -2.40 -11.94
C ASN A 60 -12.76 -2.75 -13.44
N GLN A 61 -11.94 -2.10 -14.26
CA GLN A 61 -11.82 -2.42 -15.67
C GLN A 61 -11.36 -3.88 -15.92
N LEU A 62 -10.49 -4.40 -15.06
CA LEU A 62 -10.06 -5.80 -15.18
C LEU A 62 -11.19 -6.75 -14.79
N LYS A 63 -11.93 -6.45 -13.72
CA LYS A 63 -13.13 -7.22 -13.32
C LYS A 63 -14.18 -7.26 -14.43
N GLU A 64 -14.52 -6.10 -14.98
CA GLU A 64 -15.49 -5.98 -16.09
C GLU A 64 -15.08 -6.84 -17.28
N ARG A 65 -13.82 -6.74 -17.72
CA ARG A 65 -13.32 -7.54 -18.85
C ARG A 65 -13.36 -9.05 -18.62
N LEU A 66 -13.09 -9.49 -17.39
CA LEU A 66 -13.19 -10.90 -17.03
C LEU A 66 -14.66 -11.36 -16.98
N GLN A 67 -15.56 -10.52 -16.48
CA GLN A 67 -17.00 -10.81 -16.43
C GLN A 67 -17.67 -10.86 -17.81
N GLU A 68 -17.21 -10.04 -18.75
CA GLU A 68 -17.72 -9.99 -20.11
C GLU A 68 -17.17 -11.10 -21.01
N ASP A 69 -16.11 -11.78 -20.59
CA ASP A 69 -15.46 -12.81 -21.42
C ASP A 69 -16.28 -14.10 -21.44
N GLU A 70 -16.89 -14.40 -22.57
CA GLU A 70 -17.75 -15.56 -22.77
C GLU A 70 -17.05 -16.91 -22.47
N SER A 71 -15.72 -16.96 -22.54
CA SER A 71 -14.96 -18.18 -22.27
C SER A 71 -14.94 -18.59 -20.80
N ILE A 72 -15.23 -17.64 -19.89
CA ILE A 72 -15.21 -17.83 -18.44
C ILE A 72 -16.53 -17.48 -17.76
N LYS A 73 -17.35 -16.61 -18.36
CA LYS A 73 -18.59 -16.06 -17.80
C LYS A 73 -19.57 -17.13 -17.27
N GLU A 74 -19.69 -18.27 -17.93
CA GLU A 74 -20.62 -19.33 -17.53
C GLU A 74 -19.99 -20.39 -16.62
N LYS A 75 -18.67 -20.37 -16.45
CA LYS A 75 -17.93 -21.47 -15.81
C LYS A 75 -17.28 -21.09 -14.49
N ILE A 76 -17.10 -19.80 -14.23
CA ILE A 76 -16.24 -19.35 -13.14
C ILE A 76 -16.87 -18.15 -12.44
N ASP A 77 -17.05 -18.26 -11.14
CA ASP A 77 -17.44 -17.14 -10.30
C ASP A 77 -16.21 -16.25 -10.02
N ILE A 78 -16.10 -15.15 -10.76
CA ILE A 78 -15.01 -14.18 -10.60
C ILE A 78 -15.12 -13.42 -9.29
N SER A 79 -16.27 -13.44 -8.61
CA SER A 79 -16.46 -12.75 -7.33
C SER A 79 -15.54 -13.29 -6.22
N GLU A 80 -15.10 -14.55 -6.34
CA GLU A 80 -14.13 -15.15 -5.43
C GLU A 80 -12.69 -14.69 -5.67
N MET A 81 -12.41 -14.06 -6.83
CA MET A 81 -11.06 -13.61 -7.17
C MET A 81 -10.74 -12.29 -6.48
N GLN A 82 -9.58 -12.21 -5.85
CA GLN A 82 -9.09 -10.97 -5.27
C GLN A 82 -8.48 -10.06 -6.35
N ILE A 83 -9.25 -9.10 -6.83
CA ILE A 83 -8.79 -8.04 -7.73
C ILE A 83 -9.00 -6.70 -7.03
N SER A 84 -7.91 -6.02 -6.63
CA SER A 84 -7.99 -4.78 -5.87
C SER A 84 -6.73 -3.92 -6.04
N THR A 85 -6.71 -2.75 -5.43
CA THR A 85 -5.47 -2.00 -5.27
C THR A 85 -4.63 -2.58 -4.13
N TYR A 86 -3.32 -2.26 -4.12
CA TYR A 86 -2.43 -2.63 -3.00
C TYR A 86 -2.99 -2.14 -1.67
N HIS A 87 -3.44 -0.89 -1.59
CA HIS A 87 -3.98 -0.31 -0.37
C HIS A 87 -5.24 -1.05 0.10
N SER A 88 -6.16 -1.33 -0.82
CA SER A 88 -7.40 -2.05 -0.48
C SER A 88 -7.11 -3.48 -0.02
N PHE A 89 -6.16 -4.17 -0.65
CA PHE A 89 -5.71 -5.49 -0.25
C PHE A 89 -5.10 -5.47 1.16
N CYS A 90 -4.11 -4.59 1.40
CA CYS A 90 -3.45 -4.49 2.71
C CYS A 90 -4.45 -4.14 3.81
N ARG A 91 -5.37 -3.19 3.54
CA ARG A 91 -6.42 -2.84 4.49
C ARG A 91 -7.27 -4.05 4.87
N ASN A 92 -7.77 -4.79 3.89
CA ASN A 92 -8.62 -5.95 4.15
C ASN A 92 -7.83 -7.04 4.87
N PHE A 93 -6.59 -7.29 4.47
CA PHE A 93 -5.71 -8.23 5.14
C PHE A 93 -5.49 -7.89 6.62
N LEU A 94 -5.28 -6.62 6.96
CA LEU A 94 -5.13 -6.17 8.33
C LEU A 94 -6.44 -6.32 9.13
N ILE A 95 -7.58 -6.04 8.51
CA ILE A 95 -8.90 -6.22 9.12
C ILE A 95 -9.14 -7.71 9.42
N ASP A 96 -8.86 -8.58 8.48
CA ASP A 96 -9.09 -10.02 8.62
C ASP A 96 -8.13 -10.69 9.63
N ASN A 97 -6.98 -10.05 9.91
CA ASN A 97 -5.93 -10.57 10.80
C ASN A 97 -5.70 -9.69 12.05
N THR A 98 -6.72 -9.01 12.53
CA THR A 98 -6.63 -8.07 13.68
C THR A 98 -6.11 -8.68 14.96
N GLU A 99 -6.43 -9.95 15.24
CA GLU A 99 -5.91 -10.65 16.42
C GLU A 99 -4.38 -10.80 16.36
N SER A 100 -3.84 -11.06 15.17
CA SER A 100 -2.40 -11.25 14.98
C SER A 100 -1.63 -9.92 14.90
N THR A 101 -2.27 -8.86 14.44
CA THR A 101 -1.64 -7.55 14.24
C THR A 101 -1.76 -6.63 15.46
N GLY A 102 -2.63 -6.96 16.41
CA GLY A 102 -2.92 -6.10 17.57
C GLY A 102 -3.62 -4.78 17.21
N LEU A 103 -4.00 -4.59 15.93
CA LEU A 103 -4.69 -3.40 15.46
C LEU A 103 -6.17 -3.53 15.80
N GLY A 104 -6.69 -2.66 16.66
CA GLY A 104 -8.11 -2.66 17.03
C GLY A 104 -9.01 -2.36 15.81
N MET A 105 -10.04 -3.17 15.61
CA MET A 105 -10.99 -3.11 14.48
C MET A 105 -11.80 -1.81 14.35
N LYS A 106 -11.77 -0.92 15.34
CA LYS A 106 -12.68 0.25 15.40
C LYS A 106 -12.16 1.49 14.69
N GLY A 107 -10.94 1.44 14.14
CA GLY A 107 -10.33 2.55 13.45
C GLY A 107 -10.47 2.44 11.92
N GLY A 108 -10.87 3.52 11.25
CA GLY A 108 -10.71 3.66 9.81
C GLY A 108 -9.22 3.86 9.45
N ILE A 109 -8.92 3.89 8.15
CA ILE A 109 -7.61 4.37 7.69
C ILE A 109 -7.58 5.88 7.91
N LEU A 110 -6.57 6.34 8.61
CA LEU A 110 -6.31 7.75 8.79
C LEU A 110 -5.40 8.19 7.62
N ASP A 111 -6.00 8.79 6.60
CA ASP A 111 -5.22 9.39 5.51
C ASP A 111 -4.54 10.70 5.98
N ARG A 112 -3.60 11.22 5.17
CA ARG A 112 -2.85 12.43 5.51
C ARG A 112 -3.75 13.61 5.87
N PRO A 113 -4.79 13.98 5.10
CA PRO A 113 -5.70 15.06 5.46
C PRO A 113 -6.44 14.82 6.79
N MET A 114 -6.92 13.60 7.00
CA MET A 114 -7.62 13.25 8.25
C MET A 114 -6.66 13.28 9.45
N PHE A 115 -5.42 12.82 9.27
CA PHE A 115 -4.41 12.88 10.32
C PHE A 115 -4.05 14.33 10.68
N LEU A 116 -3.93 15.21 9.68
CA LEU A 116 -3.69 16.63 9.90
C LEU A 116 -4.82 17.28 10.73
N VAL A 117 -6.07 17.05 10.33
CA VAL A 117 -7.24 17.56 11.06
C VAL A 117 -7.28 17.01 12.49
N TRP A 118 -7.09 15.70 12.64
CA TRP A 118 -7.06 15.04 13.96
C TRP A 118 -5.92 15.57 14.82
N GLY A 119 -4.71 15.74 14.26
CA GLY A 119 -3.54 16.23 14.98
C GLY A 119 -3.74 17.66 15.50
N VAL A 120 -4.24 18.56 14.67
CA VAL A 120 -4.55 19.92 15.07
C VAL A 120 -5.64 19.95 16.14
N GLN A 121 -6.69 19.14 16.02
CA GLN A 121 -7.77 19.07 17.03
C GLN A 121 -7.32 18.46 18.37
N ASN A 122 -6.24 17.71 18.37
CA ASN A 122 -5.71 17.03 19.56
C ASN A 122 -4.32 17.54 19.95
N ILE A 123 -3.94 18.72 19.49
CA ILE A 123 -2.60 19.30 19.73
C ILE A 123 -2.21 19.31 21.21
N ASP A 124 -3.18 19.55 22.09
CA ASP A 124 -2.98 19.57 23.54
C ASP A 124 -2.62 18.19 24.14
N LYS A 125 -2.80 17.12 23.40
CA LYS A 125 -2.43 15.77 23.82
C LYS A 125 -0.97 15.43 23.55
N PHE A 126 -0.34 16.18 22.66
CA PHE A 126 1.09 16.03 22.39
C PHE A 126 1.90 16.75 23.48
N LYS A 127 2.93 16.10 23.94
CA LYS A 127 3.88 16.71 24.87
C LYS A 127 5.02 17.29 24.05
N PHE A 128 5.03 18.59 23.93
CA PHE A 128 6.14 19.32 23.31
C PHE A 128 7.02 19.88 24.44
N ASP A 129 8.32 19.99 24.19
CA ASP A 129 9.22 20.73 25.08
C ASP A 129 8.89 22.22 25.00
N ASP A 130 9.26 22.96 26.08
CA ASP A 130 8.98 24.38 26.26
C ASP A 130 9.56 25.27 25.14
N HIS A 131 10.46 24.72 24.33
CA HIS A 131 11.07 25.39 23.17
C HIS A 131 10.25 25.31 21.89
N VAL A 132 9.21 24.46 21.83
CA VAL A 132 8.34 24.34 20.67
C VAL A 132 7.21 25.35 20.78
N GLU A 133 7.34 26.48 20.08
CA GLU A 133 6.25 27.45 19.96
C GLU A 133 5.12 26.89 19.08
N ILE A 134 4.06 26.39 19.68
CA ILE A 134 2.88 25.85 18.98
C ILE A 134 2.07 26.96 18.29
N GLY A 135 2.16 28.19 18.73
CA GLY A 135 1.58 29.42 18.19
C GLY A 135 0.44 29.26 17.19
N ASN A 136 0.36 30.16 16.19
CA ASN A 136 -0.62 30.10 15.10
C ASN A 136 -0.33 29.02 14.03
N ASN A 137 0.71 28.20 14.21
CA ASN A 137 1.26 27.26 13.20
C ASN A 137 1.07 25.78 13.56
N ALA A 138 0.06 25.44 14.37
CA ALA A 138 -0.22 24.04 14.74
C ALA A 138 -0.33 23.10 13.52
N ALA A 139 -0.92 23.59 12.44
CA ALA A 139 -1.06 22.79 11.21
C ALA A 139 0.29 22.47 10.56
N GLU A 140 1.20 23.44 10.49
CA GLU A 140 2.54 23.24 9.93
C GLU A 140 3.38 22.29 10.80
N LEU A 141 3.28 22.40 12.12
CA LEU A 141 3.94 21.50 13.05
C LEU A 141 3.45 20.05 12.86
N ILE A 142 2.14 19.84 12.81
CA ILE A 142 1.56 18.51 12.58
C ILE A 142 1.97 17.98 11.20
N GLU A 143 2.04 18.82 10.18
CA GLU A 143 2.48 18.43 8.85
C GLU A 143 3.94 17.93 8.83
N LYS A 144 4.84 18.64 9.50
CA LYS A 144 6.23 18.19 9.69
C LYS A 144 6.33 16.88 10.45
N MET A 145 5.51 16.70 11.49
CA MET A 145 5.44 15.43 12.22
C MET A 145 4.98 14.27 11.35
N ILE A 146 3.96 14.49 10.49
CA ILE A 146 3.48 13.49 9.53
C ILE A 146 4.61 13.08 8.59
N ASP A 147 5.34 14.06 8.05
CA ASP A 147 6.46 13.80 7.14
C ASP A 147 7.57 13.00 7.83
N GLY A 148 7.94 13.37 9.05
CA GLY A 148 8.92 12.62 9.84
C GLY A 148 8.47 11.18 10.13
N ILE A 149 7.22 11.00 10.57
CA ILE A 149 6.66 9.66 10.82
C ILE A 149 6.66 8.82 9.54
N SER A 150 6.34 9.42 8.38
CA SER A 150 6.37 8.72 7.09
C SER A 150 7.77 8.19 6.78
N VAL A 151 8.81 9.00 6.97
CA VAL A 151 10.20 8.58 6.76
C VAL A 151 10.57 7.42 7.68
N PHE A 152 10.23 7.51 8.97
CA PHE A 152 10.51 6.43 9.93
C PHE A 152 9.78 5.14 9.58
N ASN A 153 8.53 5.22 9.12
CA ASN A 153 7.78 4.05 8.69
C ASN A 153 8.38 3.43 7.42
N ASP A 154 8.82 4.23 6.45
CA ASP A 154 9.44 3.73 5.22
C ASP A 154 10.77 3.01 5.51
N GLU A 155 11.53 3.48 6.50
CA GLU A 155 12.78 2.86 6.96
C GLU A 155 12.56 1.77 8.02
N LEU A 156 11.32 1.46 8.37
CA LEU A 156 10.92 0.48 9.41
C LEU A 156 11.52 0.78 10.80
N ILE A 157 11.75 2.05 11.11
CA ILE A 157 12.28 2.50 12.39
C ILE A 157 11.16 2.49 13.43
N THR A 158 11.34 1.75 14.50
CA THR A 158 10.37 1.68 15.60
C THR A 158 10.50 2.90 16.54
N PRO A 159 9.43 3.26 17.27
CA PRO A 159 9.50 4.32 18.29
C PRO A 159 10.61 4.09 19.33
N GLU A 160 10.85 2.83 19.72
CA GLU A 160 11.88 2.45 20.68
C GLU A 160 13.30 2.65 20.12
N GLU A 161 13.50 2.39 18.84
CA GLU A 161 14.79 2.64 18.17
C GLU A 161 15.05 4.13 18.02
N LEU A 162 14.02 4.90 17.64
CA LEU A 162 14.10 6.34 17.57
C LEU A 162 14.45 6.94 18.95
N GLN A 163 13.78 6.49 20.02
CA GLN A 163 14.06 6.97 21.37
C GLN A 163 15.50 6.69 21.79
N LYS A 164 16.02 5.49 21.51
CA LYS A 164 17.43 5.14 21.79
C LYS A 164 18.41 6.03 21.03
N TYR A 165 18.08 6.34 19.76
CA TYR A 165 18.91 7.23 18.96
C TYR A 165 18.95 8.64 19.55
N VAL A 166 17.80 9.22 19.90
CA VAL A 166 17.68 10.54 20.54
C VAL A 166 18.42 10.56 21.86
N ASP A 167 18.21 9.57 22.74
CA ASP A 167 18.88 9.47 24.04
C ASP A 167 20.40 9.33 23.88
N GLY A 168 20.87 8.68 22.84
CA GLY A 168 22.28 8.56 22.49
C GLY A 168 22.88 9.91 22.06
N LYS A 169 22.16 10.63 21.20
CA LYS A 169 22.57 11.94 20.70
C LYS A 169 22.60 13.02 21.79
N LEU A 170 21.59 13.05 22.64
CA LEU A 170 21.53 14.00 23.77
C LEU A 170 22.66 13.81 24.78
N LYS A 171 23.37 12.67 24.78
CA LYS A 171 24.53 12.40 25.63
C LYS A 171 25.86 12.81 24.99
N ASP A 172 25.85 13.16 23.70
CA ASP A 172 27.05 13.53 22.95
C ASP A 172 27.17 15.07 22.89
N PRO A 173 28.16 15.70 23.60
CA PRO A 173 28.30 17.15 23.64
C PRO A 173 28.52 17.82 22.28
N GLU A 174 29.02 17.10 21.28
CA GLU A 174 29.23 17.65 19.91
C GLU A 174 27.94 17.80 19.14
N THR A 175 26.89 17.02 19.45
CA THR A 175 25.61 17.04 18.75
C THR A 175 24.58 17.99 19.35
N MET A 176 24.78 18.51 20.53
CA MET A 176 23.91 19.54 21.13
C MET A 176 23.89 20.85 20.33
N ASN A 177 24.95 21.17 19.58
CA ASN A 177 25.00 22.37 18.74
C ASN A 177 24.22 22.22 17.42
N ASP A 178 23.98 21.01 16.95
CA ASP A 178 23.25 20.76 15.70
C ASP A 178 21.73 20.72 15.91
N VAL A 179 21.26 20.59 17.15
CA VAL A 179 19.82 20.53 17.48
C VAL A 179 19.23 21.93 17.65
N GLU A 180 20.03 22.96 17.85
CA GLU A 180 19.57 24.36 17.92
C GLU A 180 19.28 25.00 16.54
N GLU A 181 19.63 24.34 15.42
CA GLU A 181 19.39 24.83 14.05
C GLU A 181 18.16 24.19 13.34
N PHE A 182 17.37 23.35 14.00
CA PHE A 182 16.14 22.77 13.50
C PHE A 182 14.92 23.24 14.29
#